data_d566a1e97aa0fc38dc4f8f6057c3ebdd
#
_entry.id   d566a1e97aa0fc38dc4f8f6057c3ebdd
#
_cell.length_a   1.000
_cell.length_b   1.000
_cell.length_c   1.000
_cell.angle_alpha   90.00
_cell.angle_beta   90.00
_cell.angle_gamma   90.00
#
_symmetry.space_group_name_H-M   'P 1'
#
loop_
_entity.id
_entity.type
_entity.pdbx_description
1 polymer ?
#
loop_
_entity_poly.entity_id
_entity_poly.type
_entity_poly.pdbx_seq_one_letter_code
_entity_poly.pdbx_strand_id
1 'polypeptide(L)'
;MQQPDDTQKNDKTQYQAELLENRLIKRYKHLRKWAKRTGVLCFRLYDRDIPEIPLAIDVYEEEPEAATDKNETAAGITLRGRMFARIALYERPYEKQEDEERVWLSTMEASVAKVLGIPEDAIITKIRRRQSGDNQYEKDNGKQLLFITKEQGLRFKVNLSDYIDTGLFFDHRPLRLAVQDEAAGKRVLNLYCYTGAFSVYAAAGDAEHIDSVDLSSRYLGWAEENMRINGFTDKSKYRYIESDVKTFLEKISPAAEEGKYPGNTGALNSAKRIPKNSVISSALKNNSGRAKTTGGSYDIIILDPPTFSNSKKTDTMLDINRDWPSLVKSCTALLSENGVLYFSTNSRKLVFDEKKIPEGFSAKDITSSTIPEDFRNERIHRVWKIQKTTRHYELVHGYFPEHP
;
A
#
# COMPACT_ATOMS: atom_id res chain seq x y z
N MET A 1 -15.67 34.19 29.30
CA MET A 1 -16.43 33.09 28.68
C MET A 1 -16.64 32.04 29.74
N GLN A 2 -17.88 31.77 30.12
CA GLN A 2 -18.19 30.71 31.08
C GLN A 2 -17.85 29.35 30.45
N GLN A 3 -17.13 28.49 31.17
CA GLN A 3 -16.92 27.09 30.76
C GLN A 3 -18.30 26.40 30.71
N PRO A 4 -18.59 25.61 29.67
CA PRO A 4 -19.85 24.87 29.60
C PRO A 4 -19.93 23.89 30.77
N ASP A 5 -21.13 23.82 31.37
CA ASP A 5 -21.46 22.91 32.47
C ASP A 5 -21.23 21.44 32.04
N ASP A 6 -20.80 20.60 32.97
CA ASP A 6 -20.51 19.16 32.72
C ASP A 6 -21.73 18.41 32.16
N THR A 7 -22.93 18.85 32.49
CA THR A 7 -24.19 18.32 31.92
C THR A 7 -24.29 18.58 30.42
N GLN A 8 -23.95 19.79 29.95
CA GLN A 8 -23.98 20.16 28.53
C GLN A 8 -22.88 19.41 27.70
N LYS A 9 -21.73 19.16 28.33
CA LYS A 9 -20.66 18.38 27.71
C LYS A 9 -21.05 16.91 27.53
N ASN A 10 -21.71 16.33 28.51
CA ASN A 10 -22.19 14.94 28.46
C ASN A 10 -23.30 14.77 27.39
N ASP A 11 -24.25 15.69 27.32
CA ASP A 11 -25.31 15.71 26.31
C ASP A 11 -24.74 15.79 24.90
N LYS A 12 -23.70 16.62 24.69
CA LYS A 12 -23.02 16.74 23.41
C LYS A 12 -22.28 15.44 23.00
N THR A 13 -21.62 14.80 23.94
CA THR A 13 -20.93 13.52 23.72
C THR A 13 -21.92 12.42 23.35
N GLN A 14 -23.03 12.34 24.04
CA GLN A 14 -24.08 11.37 23.77
C GLN A 14 -24.72 11.61 22.39
N TYR A 15 -24.99 12.84 22.03
CA TYR A 15 -25.50 13.20 20.71
C TYR A 15 -24.53 12.80 19.58
N GLN A 16 -23.22 13.02 19.77
CA GLN A 16 -22.21 12.59 18.80
C GLN A 16 -22.14 11.05 18.69
N ALA A 17 -22.31 10.33 19.79
CA ALA A 17 -22.37 8.88 19.80
C ALA A 17 -23.56 8.37 18.98
N GLU A 18 -24.74 8.95 19.15
CA GLU A 18 -25.93 8.62 18.36
C GLU A 18 -25.75 8.90 16.85
N LEU A 19 -25.14 10.03 16.52
CA LEU A 19 -24.80 10.35 15.11
C LEU A 19 -23.85 9.30 14.53
N LEU A 20 -22.83 8.90 15.29
CA LEU A 20 -21.88 7.87 14.88
C LEU A 20 -22.59 6.52 14.68
N GLU A 21 -23.36 6.05 15.68
CA GLU A 21 -24.12 4.81 15.59
C GLU A 21 -25.00 4.75 14.34
N ASN A 22 -25.81 5.78 14.11
CA ASN A 22 -26.69 5.88 12.96
C ASN A 22 -25.92 5.81 11.62
N ARG A 23 -24.73 6.44 11.60
CA ARG A 23 -23.86 6.42 10.43
C ARG A 23 -23.26 5.03 10.20
N LEU A 24 -22.73 4.41 11.27
CA LEU A 24 -22.12 3.09 11.23
C LEU A 24 -23.14 2.01 10.83
N ILE A 25 -24.35 2.02 11.37
CA ILE A 25 -25.42 1.05 11.01
C ILE A 25 -25.66 1.07 9.50
N LYS A 26 -25.84 2.25 8.92
CA LYS A 26 -26.08 2.39 7.46
C LYS A 26 -24.89 1.90 6.64
N ARG A 27 -23.69 2.29 6.99
CA ARG A 27 -22.46 1.90 6.28
C ARG A 27 -22.18 0.42 6.42
N TYR A 28 -22.28 -0.11 7.64
CA TYR A 28 -22.02 -1.54 7.90
C TYR A 28 -23.01 -2.45 7.16
N LYS A 29 -24.30 -2.10 7.13
CA LYS A 29 -25.32 -2.84 6.36
C LYS A 29 -24.95 -2.93 4.87
N HIS A 30 -24.42 -1.86 4.29
CA HIS A 30 -23.98 -1.81 2.89
C HIS A 30 -22.67 -2.59 2.69
N LEU A 31 -21.62 -2.22 3.42
CA LEU A 31 -20.29 -2.77 3.23
C LEU A 31 -20.18 -4.24 3.58
N ARG A 32 -20.93 -4.75 4.56
CA ARG A 32 -20.98 -6.18 4.88
C ARG A 32 -21.47 -7.03 3.72
N LYS A 33 -22.44 -6.53 2.93
CA LYS A 33 -22.95 -7.24 1.74
C LYS A 33 -21.87 -7.25 0.63
N TRP A 34 -21.25 -6.11 0.42
CA TRP A 34 -20.15 -5.98 -0.52
C TRP A 34 -18.95 -6.86 -0.12
N ALA A 35 -18.49 -6.79 1.10
CA ALA A 35 -17.38 -7.57 1.62
C ALA A 35 -17.62 -9.08 1.47
N LYS A 36 -18.84 -9.57 1.79
CA LYS A 36 -19.22 -10.98 1.58
C LYS A 36 -19.15 -11.38 0.10
N ARG A 37 -19.64 -10.51 -0.81
CA ARG A 37 -19.64 -10.79 -2.26
C ARG A 37 -18.23 -10.82 -2.84
N THR A 38 -17.32 -10.00 -2.32
CA THR A 38 -15.96 -9.85 -2.85
C THR A 38 -14.91 -10.63 -2.07
N GLY A 39 -15.31 -11.41 -1.04
CA GLY A 39 -14.36 -12.19 -0.22
C GLY A 39 -13.40 -11.34 0.60
N VAL A 40 -13.87 -10.17 1.08
CA VAL A 40 -13.11 -9.21 1.89
C VAL A 40 -13.51 -9.35 3.35
N LEU A 41 -12.53 -9.57 4.23
CA LEU A 41 -12.72 -9.67 5.69
C LEU A 41 -12.18 -8.43 6.43
N CYS A 42 -11.65 -7.44 5.71
CA CYS A 42 -11.11 -6.22 6.30
C CYS A 42 -11.41 -5.00 5.42
N PHE A 43 -12.02 -3.96 6.01
CA PHE A 43 -12.44 -2.79 5.25
C PHE A 43 -12.58 -1.55 6.13
N ARG A 44 -12.55 -0.36 5.50
CA ARG A 44 -12.82 0.92 6.14
C ARG A 44 -14.32 1.13 6.32
N LEU A 45 -14.77 1.16 7.57
CA LEU A 45 -16.18 1.39 7.89
C LEU A 45 -16.54 2.87 7.96
N TYR A 46 -15.62 3.70 8.49
CA TYR A 46 -15.85 5.12 8.72
C TYR A 46 -14.55 5.91 8.51
N ASP A 47 -14.60 7.06 7.84
CA ASP A 47 -13.45 7.95 7.62
C ASP A 47 -13.84 9.42 7.76
N ARG A 48 -14.00 9.89 9.00
CA ARG A 48 -14.26 11.30 9.30
C ARG A 48 -15.48 11.86 8.56
N ASP A 49 -16.49 11.01 8.37
CA ASP A 49 -17.72 11.35 7.65
C ASP A 49 -18.50 12.51 8.32
N ILE A 50 -18.33 12.67 9.62
CA ILE A 50 -18.92 13.71 10.45
C ILE A 50 -17.75 14.56 10.97
N PRO A 51 -17.71 15.88 10.66
CA PRO A 51 -16.57 16.75 11.01
C PRO A 51 -16.20 16.76 12.50
N GLU A 52 -17.22 16.66 13.36
CA GLU A 52 -17.06 16.66 14.82
C GLU A 52 -16.52 15.34 15.38
N ILE A 53 -16.50 14.29 14.55
CA ILE A 53 -16.05 12.94 14.92
C ILE A 53 -14.85 12.56 14.05
N PRO A 54 -13.63 13.02 14.40
CA PRO A 54 -12.44 12.85 13.58
C PRO A 54 -11.84 11.45 13.72
N LEU A 55 -12.65 10.43 13.57
CA LEU A 55 -12.25 9.02 13.65
C LEU A 55 -12.12 8.40 12.25
N ALA A 56 -11.18 7.48 12.10
CA ALA A 56 -11.26 6.45 11.08
C ALA A 56 -11.45 5.11 11.78
N ILE A 57 -12.38 4.29 11.27
CA ILE A 57 -12.72 2.99 11.85
C ILE A 57 -12.58 1.93 10.80
N ASP A 58 -11.65 1.02 11.01
CA ASP A 58 -11.38 -0.13 10.19
C ASP A 58 -11.88 -1.40 10.88
N VAL A 59 -12.59 -2.23 10.15
CA VAL A 59 -13.06 -3.54 10.62
C VAL A 59 -12.14 -4.62 10.08
N TYR A 60 -11.80 -5.57 10.92
CA TYR A 60 -11.03 -6.76 10.58
C TYR A 60 -11.75 -7.99 11.10
N GLU A 61 -11.89 -9.00 10.26
CA GLU A 61 -12.34 -10.32 10.64
C GLU A 61 -11.17 -11.30 10.46
N GLU A 62 -10.89 -12.07 11.50
CA GLU A 62 -9.88 -13.13 11.47
C GLU A 62 -10.35 -14.22 10.50
N GLU A 63 -9.44 -14.78 9.70
CA GLU A 63 -9.78 -15.96 8.91
C GLU A 63 -10.22 -17.09 9.84
N PRO A 64 -11.44 -17.67 9.67
CA PRO A 64 -11.85 -18.78 10.49
C PRO A 64 -10.87 -19.93 10.36
N GLU A 65 -10.52 -20.58 11.48
CA GLU A 65 -9.83 -21.86 11.42
C GLU A 65 -10.67 -22.83 10.63
N ALA A 66 -10.03 -23.61 9.75
CA ALA A 66 -10.73 -24.65 9.01
C ALA A 66 -11.38 -25.60 10.02
N ALA A 67 -12.70 -25.85 9.88
CA ALA A 67 -13.37 -26.83 10.72
C ALA A 67 -12.62 -28.17 10.65
N THR A 68 -12.09 -28.58 11.79
CA THR A 68 -11.37 -29.87 11.91
C THR A 68 -12.34 -31.05 11.84
N ASP A 69 -13.65 -30.80 11.98
CA ASP A 69 -14.70 -31.81 11.94
C ASP A 69 -15.57 -31.67 10.70
N LYS A 70 -15.56 -32.70 9.82
CA LYS A 70 -16.36 -32.75 8.59
C LYS A 70 -17.86 -32.68 8.85
N ASN A 71 -18.32 -32.94 10.09
CA ASN A 71 -19.72 -32.88 10.49
C ASN A 71 -20.23 -31.44 10.71
N GLU A 72 -19.37 -30.48 11.05
CA GLU A 72 -19.77 -29.07 11.22
C GLU A 72 -20.03 -28.38 9.87
N THR A 73 -19.33 -28.78 8.81
CA THR A 73 -19.56 -28.26 7.44
C THR A 73 -20.88 -28.75 6.83
N ALA A 74 -21.37 -29.95 7.24
CA ALA A 74 -22.63 -30.51 6.77
C ALA A 74 -23.87 -29.79 7.34
N ALA A 75 -23.73 -29.08 8.47
CA ALA A 75 -24.84 -28.38 9.14
C ALA A 75 -25.10 -26.95 8.59
N GLY A 76 -24.33 -26.49 7.55
CA GLY A 76 -24.50 -25.14 6.99
C GLY A 76 -24.05 -24.01 7.94
N ILE A 77 -23.31 -24.33 9.00
CA ILE A 77 -22.77 -23.35 9.93
C ILE A 77 -21.56 -22.68 9.29
N THR A 78 -21.72 -21.43 8.87
CA THR A 78 -20.58 -20.61 8.46
C THR A 78 -19.80 -20.22 9.69
N LEU A 79 -18.64 -20.83 9.89
CA LEU A 79 -17.69 -20.40 10.92
C LEU A 79 -17.31 -18.95 10.62
N ARG A 80 -17.49 -18.06 11.60
CA ARG A 80 -17.01 -16.68 11.54
C ARG A 80 -15.78 -16.58 12.42
N GLY A 81 -14.75 -15.94 11.89
CA GLY A 81 -13.60 -15.53 12.69
C GLY A 81 -14.00 -14.45 13.70
N ARG A 82 -13.11 -14.20 14.67
CA ARG A 82 -13.30 -13.08 15.59
C ARG A 82 -13.23 -11.77 14.80
N MET A 83 -14.10 -10.84 15.17
CA MET A 83 -14.14 -9.50 14.56
C MET A 83 -13.50 -8.50 15.52
N PHE A 84 -12.72 -7.58 14.95
CA PHE A 84 -12.06 -6.50 15.64
C PHE A 84 -12.35 -5.18 14.94
N ALA A 85 -12.38 -4.09 15.68
CA ALA A 85 -12.39 -2.76 15.12
C ALA A 85 -11.14 -1.99 15.55
N ARG A 86 -10.48 -1.37 14.59
CA ARG A 86 -9.38 -0.46 14.85
C ARG A 86 -9.84 0.96 14.63
N ILE A 87 -9.74 1.77 15.69
CA ILE A 87 -10.10 3.18 15.70
C ILE A 87 -8.82 4.02 15.65
N ALA A 88 -8.73 4.91 14.68
CA ALA A 88 -7.69 5.92 14.63
C ALA A 88 -8.31 7.29 14.90
N LEU A 89 -7.90 7.93 15.99
CA LEU A 89 -8.27 9.31 16.30
C LEU A 89 -7.29 10.25 15.58
N TYR A 90 -7.84 11.12 14.73
CA TYR A 90 -7.07 12.18 14.07
C TYR A 90 -7.03 13.44 14.92
N GLU A 91 -5.93 14.18 14.81
CA GLU A 91 -5.73 15.45 15.48
C GLU A 91 -6.86 16.44 15.14
N ARG A 92 -7.38 17.09 16.18
CA ARG A 92 -8.40 18.14 16.07
C ARG A 92 -7.73 19.48 15.79
N PRO A 93 -8.44 20.46 15.20
CA PRO A 93 -7.92 21.83 15.03
C PRO A 93 -7.88 22.62 16.36
N TYR A 94 -8.31 22.01 17.47
CA TYR A 94 -8.33 22.61 18.81
C TYR A 94 -7.89 21.56 19.84
N GLU A 95 -7.28 22.04 20.93
CA GLU A 95 -6.91 21.19 22.05
C GLU A 95 -8.15 20.83 22.89
N LYS A 96 -8.22 19.58 23.32
CA LYS A 96 -9.20 19.07 24.25
C LYS A 96 -8.46 18.56 25.48
N GLN A 97 -9.06 18.73 26.67
CA GLN A 97 -8.49 18.20 27.91
C GLN A 97 -8.37 16.68 27.81
N GLU A 98 -7.27 16.12 28.26
CA GLU A 98 -7.00 14.67 28.12
C GLU A 98 -8.09 13.79 28.72
N ASP A 99 -8.59 14.17 29.90
CA ASP A 99 -9.68 13.44 30.55
C ASP A 99 -10.99 13.51 29.79
N GLU A 100 -11.33 14.69 29.25
CA GLU A 100 -12.51 14.84 28.39
C GLU A 100 -12.37 14.06 27.07
N GLU A 101 -11.18 14.02 26.49
CA GLU A 101 -10.94 13.24 25.29
C GLU A 101 -11.05 11.74 25.54
N ARG A 102 -10.53 11.27 26.67
CA ARG A 102 -10.63 9.88 27.09
C ARG A 102 -12.08 9.43 27.28
N VAL A 103 -12.90 10.23 28.03
CA VAL A 103 -14.33 9.94 28.23
C VAL A 103 -15.08 9.93 26.90
N TRP A 104 -14.86 10.95 26.08
CA TRP A 104 -15.47 11.02 24.75
C TRP A 104 -15.09 9.80 23.89
N LEU A 105 -13.82 9.43 23.87
CA LEU A 105 -13.32 8.29 23.07
C LEU A 105 -13.92 6.97 23.53
N SER A 106 -13.97 6.74 24.85
CA SER A 106 -14.61 5.55 25.44
C SER A 106 -16.10 5.46 25.05
N THR A 107 -16.82 6.59 24.99
CA THR A 107 -18.22 6.60 24.53
C THR A 107 -18.33 6.23 23.03
N MET A 108 -17.39 6.71 22.20
CA MET A 108 -17.36 6.34 20.77
C MET A 108 -17.01 4.86 20.59
N GLU A 109 -16.06 4.34 21.37
CA GLU A 109 -15.67 2.91 21.37
C GLU A 109 -16.86 2.01 21.73
N ALA A 110 -17.59 2.34 22.78
CA ALA A 110 -18.81 1.63 23.17
C ALA A 110 -19.87 1.63 22.05
N SER A 111 -20.04 2.76 21.37
CA SER A 111 -20.95 2.87 20.20
C SER A 111 -20.51 1.98 19.04
N VAL A 112 -19.21 1.90 18.75
CA VAL A 112 -18.66 1.01 17.73
C VAL A 112 -18.87 -0.45 18.11
N ALA A 113 -18.55 -0.83 19.35
CA ALA A 113 -18.75 -2.19 19.86
C ALA A 113 -20.23 -2.62 19.76
N LYS A 114 -21.14 -1.76 20.17
CA LYS A 114 -22.60 -1.97 20.08
C LYS A 114 -23.08 -2.21 18.64
N VAL A 115 -22.66 -1.35 17.69
CA VAL A 115 -23.10 -1.45 16.29
C VAL A 115 -22.54 -2.69 15.61
N LEU A 116 -21.29 -3.06 15.91
CA LEU A 116 -20.65 -4.24 15.32
C LEU A 116 -21.05 -5.54 16.04
N GLY A 117 -21.61 -5.46 17.25
CA GLY A 117 -21.93 -6.62 18.09
C GLY A 117 -20.67 -7.37 18.55
N ILE A 118 -19.61 -6.63 18.88
CA ILE A 118 -18.33 -7.18 19.37
C ILE A 118 -18.07 -6.71 20.81
N PRO A 119 -17.26 -7.46 21.58
CA PRO A 119 -16.88 -7.03 22.92
C PRO A 119 -15.95 -5.82 22.88
N GLU A 120 -15.92 -5.03 23.96
CA GLU A 120 -15.09 -3.81 24.01
C GLU A 120 -13.60 -4.10 23.91
N ASP A 121 -13.12 -5.23 24.38
CA ASP A 121 -11.73 -5.68 24.28
C ASP A 121 -11.31 -6.05 22.83
N ALA A 122 -12.26 -6.11 21.90
CA ALA A 122 -12.01 -6.23 20.48
C ALA A 122 -11.87 -4.87 19.78
N ILE A 123 -11.93 -3.76 20.50
CA ILE A 123 -11.67 -2.42 20.00
C ILE A 123 -10.22 -2.04 20.28
N ILE A 124 -9.50 -1.63 19.24
CA ILE A 124 -8.12 -1.18 19.33
C ILE A 124 -8.04 0.28 18.89
N THR A 125 -7.74 1.17 19.81
CA THR A 125 -7.68 2.59 19.52
C THR A 125 -6.24 3.08 19.47
N LYS A 126 -5.90 3.84 18.42
CA LYS A 126 -4.60 4.50 18.23
C LYS A 126 -4.82 6.00 17.98
N ILE A 127 -4.06 6.83 18.68
CA ILE A 127 -4.09 8.28 18.50
C ILE A 127 -3.04 8.63 17.43
N ARG A 128 -3.49 9.18 16.29
CA ARG A 128 -2.58 9.69 15.25
C ARG A 128 -2.25 11.15 15.56
N ARG A 129 -1.14 11.37 16.27
CA ARG A 129 -0.52 12.71 16.38
C ARG A 129 0.27 13.00 15.13
N ARG A 130 0.39 14.28 14.71
CA ARG A 130 1.32 14.67 13.64
C ARG A 130 2.71 14.24 14.04
N GLN A 131 3.33 13.41 13.21
CA GLN A 131 4.66 12.90 13.48
C GLN A 131 5.68 14.03 13.41
N SER A 132 6.31 14.33 14.54
CA SER A 132 7.61 14.99 14.62
C SER A 132 8.59 13.96 15.18
N GLY A 133 9.36 13.28 14.32
CA GLY A 133 10.46 12.41 14.75
C GLY A 133 10.14 10.91 14.86
N ASP A 134 11.03 10.17 15.50
CA ASP A 134 11.23 8.72 15.52
C ASP A 134 10.11 7.83 16.12
N ASN A 135 8.93 8.35 16.45
CA ASN A 135 7.88 7.65 17.21
C ASN A 135 7.07 6.58 16.42
N GLN A 136 7.52 6.21 15.23
CA GLN A 136 6.84 5.19 14.40
C GLN A 136 6.95 3.76 15.00
N TYR A 137 7.77 3.57 16.03
CA TYR A 137 8.18 2.26 16.55
C TYR A 137 7.90 2.05 18.05
N GLU A 138 7.11 2.90 18.71
CA GLU A 138 6.70 2.63 20.07
C GLU A 138 5.82 1.39 20.11
N LYS A 139 6.38 0.30 20.65
CA LYS A 139 5.63 -0.92 20.97
C LYS A 139 4.79 -0.64 22.20
N ASP A 140 3.49 -0.83 22.05
CA ASP A 140 2.61 -0.97 23.19
C ASP A 140 2.92 -2.34 23.84
N ASN A 141 3.33 -2.34 25.12
CA ASN A 141 3.71 -3.57 25.86
C ASN A 141 2.50 -4.46 26.21
N GLY A 142 1.38 -4.27 25.53
CA GLY A 142 0.17 -5.06 25.66
C GLY A 142 0.23 -6.41 24.93
N LYS A 143 -0.85 -7.17 25.02
CA LYS A 143 -1.02 -8.45 24.33
C LYS A 143 -0.98 -8.23 22.81
N GLN A 144 -0.04 -8.89 22.12
CA GLN A 144 0.06 -8.81 20.66
C GLN A 144 -1.23 -9.32 20.02
N LEU A 145 -1.86 -8.48 19.19
CA LEU A 145 -3.03 -8.86 18.39
C LEU A 145 -2.60 -9.03 16.94
N LEU A 146 -2.21 -10.25 16.62
CA LEU A 146 -1.65 -10.65 15.34
C LEU A 146 -2.46 -11.83 14.82
N PHE A 147 -3.01 -11.71 13.61
CA PHE A 147 -3.81 -12.77 12.99
C PHE A 147 -3.79 -12.67 11.47
N ILE A 148 -4.44 -13.63 10.80
CA ILE A 148 -4.61 -13.64 9.35
C ILE A 148 -6.03 -13.18 9.02
N THR A 149 -6.11 -12.21 8.12
CA THR A 149 -7.36 -11.76 7.49
C THR A 149 -7.33 -12.06 6.00
N LYS A 150 -8.45 -11.83 5.30
CA LYS A 150 -8.54 -12.01 3.84
C LYS A 150 -8.96 -10.74 3.12
N GLU A 151 -8.34 -10.55 1.96
CA GLU A 151 -8.76 -9.58 0.96
C GLU A 151 -8.88 -10.29 -0.39
N GLN A 152 -10.12 -10.38 -0.91
CA GLN A 152 -10.43 -11.01 -2.21
C GLN A 152 -9.88 -12.44 -2.34
N GLY A 153 -10.00 -13.22 -1.26
CA GLY A 153 -9.53 -14.60 -1.19
C GLY A 153 -8.06 -14.75 -0.83
N LEU A 154 -7.25 -13.72 -0.90
CA LEU A 154 -5.83 -13.73 -0.53
C LEU A 154 -5.66 -13.45 0.97
N ARG A 155 -4.70 -14.13 1.59
CA ARG A 155 -4.40 -14.09 3.01
C ARG A 155 -3.37 -13.02 3.32
N PHE A 156 -3.61 -12.25 4.40
CA PHE A 156 -2.69 -11.25 4.88
C PHE A 156 -2.57 -11.32 6.39
N LYS A 157 -1.34 -11.39 6.87
CA LYS A 157 -1.03 -11.25 8.28
C LYS A 157 -1.16 -9.77 8.66
N VAL A 158 -1.95 -9.49 9.68
CA VAL A 158 -2.15 -8.13 10.20
C VAL A 158 -1.80 -8.06 11.67
N ASN A 159 -1.35 -6.89 12.10
CA ASN A 159 -1.00 -6.58 13.48
C ASN A 159 -1.74 -5.30 13.90
N LEU A 160 -2.71 -5.41 14.78
CA LEU A 160 -3.53 -4.27 15.21
C LEU A 160 -2.95 -3.54 16.42
N SER A 161 -2.05 -4.16 17.19
CA SER A 161 -1.55 -3.65 18.45
C SER A 161 -0.23 -2.90 18.36
N ASP A 162 0.79 -3.48 17.69
CA ASP A 162 2.18 -3.05 17.86
C ASP A 162 2.57 -1.82 17.03
N TYR A 163 1.89 -1.60 15.89
CA TYR A 163 2.28 -0.58 14.91
C TYR A 163 1.15 0.41 14.64
N ILE A 164 1.53 1.59 14.15
CA ILE A 164 0.57 2.58 13.67
C ILE A 164 -0.16 2.04 12.42
N ASP A 165 0.57 1.34 11.54
CA ASP A 165 0.00 0.73 10.36
C ASP A 165 -0.11 -0.79 10.56
N THR A 166 -1.21 -1.36 10.11
CA THR A 166 -1.61 -2.74 10.41
C THR A 166 -0.98 -3.81 9.55
N GLY A 167 -0.24 -3.42 8.51
CA GLY A 167 0.36 -4.34 7.55
C GLY A 167 -0.42 -4.47 6.23
N LEU A 168 -1.61 -3.87 6.12
CA LEU A 168 -2.38 -3.86 4.87
C LEU A 168 -3.08 -2.52 4.67
N PHE A 169 -2.76 -1.82 3.58
CA PHE A 169 -3.43 -0.59 3.17
C PHE A 169 -4.62 -0.93 2.26
N PHE A 170 -5.84 -0.61 2.69
CA PHE A 170 -7.06 -0.99 1.98
C PHE A 170 -7.33 -0.15 0.73
N ASP A 171 -6.86 1.08 0.72
CA ASP A 171 -7.10 2.04 -0.35
C ASP A 171 -6.54 1.62 -1.71
N HIS A 172 -5.52 0.77 -1.76
CA HIS A 172 -4.92 0.26 -3.00
C HIS A 172 -5.55 -1.04 -3.52
N ARG A 173 -6.63 -1.52 -2.93
CA ARG A 173 -7.27 -2.81 -3.28
C ARG A 173 -7.60 -2.94 -4.78
N PRO A 174 -8.27 -1.96 -5.45
CA PRO A 174 -8.54 -2.07 -6.88
C PRO A 174 -7.27 -2.03 -7.74
N LEU A 175 -6.25 -1.27 -7.33
CA LEU A 175 -4.97 -1.25 -8.05
C LEU A 175 -4.24 -2.60 -7.93
N ARG A 176 -4.31 -3.25 -6.74
CA ARG A 176 -3.76 -4.60 -6.58
C ARG A 176 -4.43 -5.61 -7.50
N LEU A 177 -5.78 -5.53 -7.66
CA LEU A 177 -6.51 -6.38 -8.62
C LEU A 177 -6.05 -6.12 -10.05
N ALA A 178 -5.91 -4.86 -10.47
CA ALA A 178 -5.42 -4.54 -11.80
C ALA A 178 -4.02 -5.13 -12.06
N VAL A 179 -3.14 -5.11 -11.06
CA VAL A 179 -1.82 -5.76 -11.13
C VAL A 179 -1.97 -7.28 -11.25
N GLN A 180 -2.87 -7.91 -10.49
CA GLN A 180 -3.14 -9.34 -10.58
C GLN A 180 -3.60 -9.74 -11.99
N ASP A 181 -4.57 -9.01 -12.53
CA ASP A 181 -5.16 -9.29 -13.85
C ASP A 181 -4.13 -9.17 -14.99
N GLU A 182 -3.13 -8.31 -14.82
CA GLU A 182 -2.08 -8.07 -15.82
C GLU A 182 -0.82 -8.93 -15.62
N ALA A 183 -0.68 -9.66 -14.49
CA ALA A 183 0.59 -10.25 -14.06
C ALA A 183 1.01 -11.55 -14.77
N ALA A 184 0.08 -12.25 -15.45
CA ALA A 184 0.35 -13.59 -16.01
C ALA A 184 1.58 -13.61 -16.93
N GLY A 185 2.58 -14.41 -16.58
CA GLY A 185 3.85 -14.54 -17.31
C GLY A 185 4.74 -13.30 -17.29
N LYS A 186 4.45 -12.31 -16.42
CA LYS A 186 5.15 -11.02 -16.35
C LYS A 186 6.23 -11.01 -15.28
N ARG A 187 7.24 -10.18 -15.53
CA ARG A 187 8.28 -9.81 -14.56
C ARG A 187 7.85 -8.55 -13.84
N VAL A 188 7.66 -8.63 -12.53
CA VAL A 188 7.11 -7.57 -11.69
C VAL A 188 8.18 -7.01 -10.76
N LEU A 189 8.26 -5.68 -10.66
CA LEU A 189 9.09 -4.97 -9.70
C LEU A 189 8.18 -4.16 -8.76
N ASN A 190 8.20 -4.51 -7.48
CA ASN A 190 7.45 -3.82 -6.43
C ASN A 190 8.41 -2.99 -5.57
N LEU A 191 8.41 -1.69 -5.76
CA LEU A 191 9.27 -0.71 -5.08
C LEU A 191 8.54 -0.09 -3.89
N TYR A 192 9.24 0.09 -2.76
CA TYR A 192 8.66 0.45 -1.46
C TYR A 192 7.57 -0.57 -1.09
N CYS A 193 7.92 -1.84 -1.22
CA CYS A 193 6.95 -2.93 -1.21
C CYS A 193 6.23 -3.14 0.13
N TYR A 194 6.73 -2.55 1.21
CA TYR A 194 6.17 -2.69 2.55
C TYR A 194 5.99 -4.17 2.91
N THR A 195 4.79 -4.61 3.28
CA THR A 195 4.47 -6.01 3.59
C THR A 195 4.16 -6.86 2.36
N GLY A 196 4.46 -6.39 1.16
CA GLY A 196 4.38 -7.14 -0.08
C GLY A 196 2.96 -7.40 -0.61
N ALA A 197 1.96 -6.58 -0.25
CA ALA A 197 0.60 -6.82 -0.69
C ALA A 197 0.46 -6.87 -2.22
N PHE A 198 1.11 -5.97 -2.96
CA PHE A 198 1.16 -6.02 -4.43
C PHE A 198 1.87 -7.28 -4.95
N SER A 199 2.92 -7.73 -4.26
CA SER A 199 3.64 -8.96 -4.65
C SER A 199 2.76 -10.20 -4.49
N VAL A 200 1.94 -10.27 -3.43
CA VAL A 200 0.96 -11.36 -3.24
C VAL A 200 -0.06 -11.39 -4.39
N TYR A 201 -0.59 -10.24 -4.78
CA TYR A 201 -1.54 -10.14 -5.89
C TYR A 201 -0.88 -10.47 -7.24
N ALA A 202 0.32 -10.00 -7.49
CA ALA A 202 1.08 -10.34 -8.70
C ALA A 202 1.35 -11.85 -8.79
N ALA A 203 1.72 -12.50 -7.68
CA ALA A 203 1.92 -13.95 -7.63
C ALA A 203 0.61 -14.72 -7.85
N ALA A 204 -0.51 -14.24 -7.28
CA ALA A 204 -1.84 -14.81 -7.51
C ALA A 204 -2.31 -14.64 -8.97
N GLY A 205 -1.76 -13.67 -9.70
CA GLY A 205 -1.96 -13.47 -11.13
C GLY A 205 -0.95 -14.21 -12.01
N ASP A 206 -0.24 -15.21 -11.47
CA ASP A 206 0.73 -16.05 -12.19
C ASP A 206 1.93 -15.26 -12.78
N ALA A 207 2.44 -14.27 -12.03
CA ALA A 207 3.68 -13.59 -12.41
C ALA A 207 4.84 -14.58 -12.58
N GLU A 208 5.64 -14.42 -13.65
CA GLU A 208 6.84 -15.24 -13.89
C GLU A 208 7.93 -14.99 -12.84
N HIS A 209 8.08 -13.72 -12.45
CA HIS A 209 9.11 -13.30 -11.49
C HIS A 209 8.69 -12.02 -10.75
N ILE A 210 8.99 -11.94 -9.46
CA ILE A 210 8.67 -10.77 -8.63
C ILE A 210 9.90 -10.38 -7.82
N ASP A 211 10.32 -9.11 -7.96
CA ASP A 211 11.28 -8.46 -7.09
C ASP A 211 10.55 -7.48 -6.16
N SER A 212 10.66 -7.71 -4.86
CA SER A 212 10.12 -6.87 -3.81
C SER A 212 11.26 -6.11 -3.13
N VAL A 213 11.26 -4.79 -3.24
CA VAL A 213 12.33 -3.92 -2.72
C VAL A 213 11.80 -3.03 -1.62
N ASP A 214 12.44 -3.07 -0.46
CA ASP A 214 12.18 -2.17 0.67
C ASP A 214 13.46 -1.94 1.48
N LEU A 215 13.53 -0.82 2.18
CA LEU A 215 14.65 -0.50 3.07
C LEU A 215 14.60 -1.31 4.38
N SER A 216 13.43 -1.79 4.76
CA SER A 216 13.17 -2.45 6.03
C SER A 216 13.19 -3.97 5.87
N SER A 217 14.23 -4.62 6.40
CA SER A 217 14.30 -6.09 6.49
C SER A 217 13.10 -6.71 7.23
N ARG A 218 12.52 -5.97 8.21
CA ARG A 218 11.33 -6.39 8.93
C ARG A 218 10.11 -6.45 8.00
N TYR A 219 9.90 -5.44 7.17
CA TYR A 219 8.79 -5.43 6.21
C TYR A 219 8.99 -6.48 5.12
N LEU A 220 10.22 -6.72 4.67
CA LEU A 220 10.53 -7.79 3.74
C LEU A 220 10.26 -9.19 4.35
N GLY A 221 10.60 -9.40 5.62
CA GLY A 221 10.24 -10.63 6.33
C GLY A 221 8.72 -10.82 6.45
N TRP A 222 7.97 -9.72 6.61
CA TRP A 222 6.50 -9.77 6.60
C TRP A 222 5.95 -10.02 5.19
N ALA A 223 6.56 -9.44 4.16
CA ALA A 223 6.22 -9.71 2.76
C ALA A 223 6.44 -11.20 2.40
N GLU A 224 7.59 -11.78 2.80
CA GLU A 224 7.87 -13.21 2.63
C GLU A 224 6.83 -14.09 3.34
N GLU A 225 6.41 -13.69 4.54
CA GLU A 225 5.36 -14.40 5.29
C GLU A 225 4.00 -14.30 4.60
N ASN A 226 3.61 -13.12 4.10
CA ASN A 226 2.37 -12.95 3.34
C ASN A 226 2.36 -13.78 2.05
N MET A 227 3.48 -13.88 1.36
CA MET A 227 3.63 -14.76 0.20
C MET A 227 3.50 -16.23 0.62
N ARG A 228 4.19 -16.65 1.70
CA ARG A 228 4.19 -18.02 2.21
C ARG A 228 2.81 -18.52 2.61
N ILE A 229 2.01 -17.72 3.33
CA ILE A 229 0.65 -18.13 3.77
C ILE A 229 -0.33 -18.26 2.61
N ASN A 230 0.01 -17.72 1.43
CA ASN A 230 -0.72 -17.90 0.18
C ASN A 230 -0.14 -19.03 -0.70
N GLY A 231 0.90 -19.74 -0.25
CA GLY A 231 1.53 -20.82 -1.00
C GLY A 231 2.60 -20.41 -2.01
N PHE A 232 2.94 -19.11 -2.07
CA PHE A 232 3.95 -18.57 -3.00
C PHE A 232 5.34 -18.65 -2.37
N THR A 233 6.01 -19.83 -2.48
CA THR A 233 7.26 -20.12 -1.78
C THR A 233 8.48 -20.31 -2.69
N ASP A 234 8.31 -20.22 -4.00
CA ASP A 234 9.39 -20.44 -4.97
C ASP A 234 10.42 -19.30 -4.96
N LYS A 235 11.54 -19.53 -4.28
CA LYS A 235 12.65 -18.55 -4.17
C LYS A 235 13.35 -18.24 -5.50
N SER A 236 13.14 -19.04 -6.54
CA SER A 236 13.67 -18.74 -7.88
C SER A 236 12.82 -17.68 -8.59
N LYS A 237 11.54 -17.58 -8.22
CA LYS A 237 10.58 -16.61 -8.77
C LYS A 237 10.44 -15.37 -7.92
N TYR A 238 10.47 -15.48 -6.58
CA TYR A 238 10.13 -14.41 -5.65
C TYR A 238 11.36 -13.99 -4.84
N ARG A 239 11.80 -12.75 -5.03
CA ARG A 239 12.97 -12.21 -4.33
C ARG A 239 12.58 -11.03 -3.45
N TYR A 240 13.26 -10.93 -2.30
CA TYR A 240 13.11 -9.85 -1.33
C TYR A 240 14.45 -9.14 -1.19
N ILE A 241 14.49 -7.86 -1.52
CA ILE A 241 15.74 -7.11 -1.66
C ILE A 241 15.76 -5.96 -0.66
N GLU A 242 16.59 -6.08 0.38
CA GLU A 242 16.83 -4.98 1.34
C GLU A 242 17.72 -3.94 0.68
N SER A 243 17.13 -2.83 0.28
CA SER A 243 17.85 -1.70 -0.31
C SER A 243 17.03 -0.42 -0.21
N ASP A 244 17.73 0.72 -0.12
CA ASP A 244 17.14 1.99 -0.52
C ASP A 244 16.76 1.93 -2.01
N VAL A 245 15.54 2.37 -2.35
CA VAL A 245 15.00 2.25 -3.70
C VAL A 245 15.78 3.07 -4.72
N LYS A 246 16.22 4.29 -4.36
CA LYS A 246 17.03 5.12 -5.27
C LYS A 246 18.36 4.44 -5.58
N THR A 247 19.03 3.96 -4.54
CA THR A 247 20.28 3.20 -4.66
C THR A 247 20.11 1.91 -5.46
N PHE A 248 18.99 1.22 -5.26
CA PHE A 248 18.66 0.02 -6.04
C PHE A 248 18.48 0.34 -7.53
N LEU A 249 17.67 1.35 -7.85
CA LEU A 249 17.42 1.79 -9.23
C LEU A 249 18.70 2.26 -9.93
N GLU A 250 19.58 2.98 -9.24
CA GLU A 250 20.88 3.39 -9.79
C GLU A 250 21.76 2.20 -10.16
N LYS A 251 21.76 1.13 -9.34
CA LYS A 251 22.59 -0.06 -9.56
C LYS A 251 22.12 -0.93 -10.73
N ILE A 252 20.80 -0.98 -10.98
CA ILE A 252 20.23 -1.81 -12.05
C ILE A 252 19.91 -1.01 -13.32
N SER A 253 20.16 0.29 -13.34
CA SER A 253 19.95 1.15 -14.50
C SER A 253 20.86 0.73 -15.65
N PRO A 254 20.36 0.65 -16.91
CA PRO A 254 21.19 0.39 -18.09
C PRO A 254 22.37 1.34 -18.23
N ALA A 255 22.26 2.58 -17.77
CA ALA A 255 23.34 3.56 -17.77
C ALA A 255 24.50 3.21 -16.81
N ALA A 256 24.28 2.37 -15.80
CA ALA A 256 25.32 1.91 -14.89
C ALA A 256 26.29 0.91 -15.57
N GLU A 257 25.83 0.16 -16.57
CA GLU A 257 26.67 -0.78 -17.34
C GLU A 257 27.60 -0.07 -18.34
N GLU A 258 27.27 1.15 -18.79
CA GLU A 258 28.06 1.90 -19.77
C GLU A 258 29.15 2.79 -19.18
N GLY A 259 29.28 2.88 -17.85
CA GLY A 259 30.35 3.64 -17.18
C GLY A 259 30.38 5.14 -17.46
N LYS A 260 29.28 5.73 -17.95
CA LYS A 260 29.17 7.14 -18.36
C LYS A 260 28.23 7.94 -17.48
N TYR A 261 28.68 8.29 -16.27
CA TYR A 261 28.18 9.51 -15.63
C TYR A 261 29.24 10.62 -15.82
N PRO A 262 28.90 11.78 -16.39
CA PRO A 262 29.82 12.91 -16.42
C PRO A 262 30.02 13.43 -15.00
N GLY A 263 31.21 13.22 -14.53
CA GLY A 263 32.01 13.87 -13.51
C GLY A 263 31.31 14.63 -12.37
N ASN A 264 31.36 14.03 -11.21
CA ASN A 264 31.76 14.78 -10.02
C ASN A 264 32.89 13.99 -9.33
N THR A 265 34.15 14.28 -9.69
CA THR A 265 35.36 13.71 -9.11
C THR A 265 35.67 14.44 -7.82
N GLY A 266 34.89 14.20 -6.78
CA GLY A 266 35.13 14.71 -5.44
C GLY A 266 34.56 13.74 -4.40
N ALA A 267 35.46 12.97 -3.76
CA ALA A 267 35.25 12.20 -2.54
C ALA A 267 34.37 10.91 -2.65
N LEU A 268 34.92 9.84 -3.22
CA LEU A 268 34.47 8.45 -2.98
C LEU A 268 35.68 7.53 -2.74
N ASN A 269 36.42 7.77 -1.68
CA ASN A 269 37.48 6.86 -1.20
C ASN A 269 37.09 6.12 0.09
N SER A 270 35.82 5.70 0.23
CA SER A 270 35.42 4.78 1.29
C SER A 270 34.30 3.82 0.88
N ALA A 271 34.35 3.31 -0.35
CA ALA A 271 33.46 2.21 -0.75
C ALA A 271 33.92 0.93 -0.03
N LYS A 272 33.24 0.56 1.08
CA LYS A 272 33.33 -0.78 1.65
C LYS A 272 32.99 -1.78 0.55
N ARG A 273 33.93 -2.68 0.23
CA ARG A 273 33.74 -3.77 -0.72
C ARG A 273 32.44 -4.52 -0.42
N ILE A 274 31.52 -4.56 -1.35
CA ILE A 274 30.29 -5.35 -1.28
C ILE A 274 30.69 -6.83 -1.17
N PRO A 275 30.18 -7.61 -0.20
CA PRO A 275 30.46 -9.03 -0.10
C PRO A 275 30.04 -9.73 -1.38
N LYS A 276 30.89 -10.61 -1.93
CA LYS A 276 30.67 -11.36 -3.19
C LYS A 276 29.43 -12.25 -3.21
N ASN A 277 28.73 -12.41 -2.07
CA ASN A 277 27.53 -13.23 -1.90
C ASN A 277 26.26 -12.39 -1.61
N SER A 278 26.23 -11.09 -1.97
CA SER A 278 25.00 -10.30 -1.78
C SER A 278 23.95 -10.69 -2.82
N VAL A 279 22.67 -10.68 -2.41
CA VAL A 279 21.51 -10.96 -3.27
C VAL A 279 21.48 -10.05 -4.52
N ILE A 280 22.05 -8.85 -4.41
CA ILE A 280 22.22 -7.89 -5.51
C ILE A 280 23.14 -8.46 -6.59
N SER A 281 24.23 -9.19 -6.21
CA SER A 281 25.15 -9.81 -7.16
C SER A 281 24.49 -10.95 -7.96
N SER A 282 23.52 -11.68 -7.37
CA SER A 282 22.76 -12.72 -8.08
C SER A 282 21.70 -12.13 -9.01
N ALA A 283 21.07 -10.99 -8.63
CA ALA A 283 20.15 -10.26 -9.48
C ALA A 283 20.80 -9.76 -10.77
N LEU A 284 22.06 -9.29 -10.67
CA LEU A 284 22.84 -8.85 -11.83
C LEU A 284 23.35 -10.03 -12.70
N LYS A 285 23.69 -11.19 -12.08
CA LYS A 285 24.19 -12.35 -12.82
C LYS A 285 23.14 -13.10 -13.64
N ASN A 286 21.90 -13.14 -13.18
CA ASN A 286 20.79 -13.78 -13.91
C ASN A 286 20.34 -13.00 -15.16
N ASN A 287 20.75 -11.73 -15.30
CA ASN A 287 20.49 -10.93 -16.47
C ASN A 287 21.50 -11.18 -17.62
N SER A 288 22.65 -11.85 -17.35
CA SER A 288 23.71 -12.08 -18.34
C SER A 288 23.43 -13.22 -19.33
N GLY A 289 22.37 -14.00 -19.13
CA GLY A 289 22.01 -15.15 -19.97
C GLY A 289 20.93 -14.93 -21.02
N ARG A 290 20.30 -13.73 -21.06
CA ARG A 290 19.28 -13.40 -22.05
C ARG A 290 19.93 -12.61 -23.20
N ALA A 291 19.70 -13.04 -24.45
CA ALA A 291 20.11 -12.32 -25.63
C ALA A 291 19.79 -10.82 -25.49
N LYS A 292 20.70 -9.95 -25.97
CA LYS A 292 20.52 -8.48 -26.02
C LYS A 292 19.19 -8.13 -26.71
N THR A 293 18.11 -8.15 -25.95
CA THR A 293 16.87 -7.52 -26.36
C THR A 293 16.98 -6.06 -25.97
N THR A 294 16.75 -5.17 -26.90
CA THR A 294 16.70 -3.70 -26.74
C THR A 294 15.53 -3.24 -25.86
N GLY A 295 15.07 -4.06 -24.91
CA GLY A 295 13.96 -3.82 -24.01
C GLY A 295 14.34 -3.94 -22.54
N GLY A 296 13.67 -3.22 -21.67
CA GLY A 296 13.88 -3.20 -20.22
C GLY A 296 13.61 -4.55 -19.54
N SER A 297 13.90 -4.62 -18.22
CA SER A 297 13.91 -5.87 -17.46
C SER A 297 12.54 -6.25 -16.88
N TYR A 298 11.56 -5.33 -16.75
CA TYR A 298 10.28 -5.55 -16.09
C TYR A 298 9.08 -5.17 -16.95
N ASP A 299 8.04 -5.97 -16.84
CA ASP A 299 6.78 -5.75 -17.56
C ASP A 299 5.79 -4.93 -16.72
N ILE A 300 5.85 -5.05 -15.40
CA ILE A 300 5.05 -4.27 -14.46
C ILE A 300 5.98 -3.72 -13.38
N ILE A 301 5.92 -2.40 -13.16
CA ILE A 301 6.60 -1.74 -12.05
C ILE A 301 5.56 -1.05 -11.19
N ILE A 302 5.56 -1.32 -9.88
CA ILE A 302 4.78 -0.60 -8.88
C ILE A 302 5.73 0.34 -8.15
N LEU A 303 5.40 1.63 -8.14
CA LEU A 303 6.13 2.68 -7.45
C LEU A 303 5.16 3.41 -6.51
N ASP A 304 5.15 2.98 -5.24
CA ASP A 304 4.26 3.52 -4.18
C ASP A 304 5.08 4.07 -3.00
N PRO A 305 5.82 5.16 -3.20
CA PRO A 305 6.71 5.71 -2.20
C PRO A 305 5.96 6.41 -1.06
N PRO A 306 6.52 6.42 0.17
CA PRO A 306 6.03 7.27 1.25
C PRO A 306 6.16 8.75 0.87
N THR A 307 5.32 9.62 1.47
CA THR A 307 5.40 11.07 1.25
C THR A 307 6.77 11.63 1.64
N PHE A 308 7.29 11.17 2.77
CA PHE A 308 8.63 11.50 3.28
C PHE A 308 9.27 10.26 3.89
N SER A 309 10.57 10.10 3.69
CA SER A 309 11.37 9.11 4.41
C SER A 309 12.64 9.78 4.94
N ASN A 310 12.81 9.72 6.27
CA ASN A 310 13.99 10.22 6.96
C ASN A 310 14.65 9.05 7.69
N SER A 311 15.21 8.11 6.95
CA SER A 311 15.87 6.95 7.55
C SER A 311 17.33 7.24 7.83
N LYS A 312 17.79 6.89 9.04
CA LYS A 312 19.22 6.90 9.41
C LYS A 312 20.08 5.94 8.55
N LYS A 313 19.43 5.08 7.77
CA LYS A 313 20.10 4.12 6.84
C LYS A 313 20.34 4.72 5.45
N THR A 314 19.87 5.93 5.16
CA THR A 314 20.01 6.58 3.85
C THR A 314 20.71 7.92 3.98
N ASP A 315 21.62 8.22 3.06
CA ASP A 315 22.35 9.50 3.02
C ASP A 315 21.46 10.65 2.50
N THR A 316 20.31 10.33 1.88
CA THR A 316 19.41 11.32 1.29
C THR A 316 17.97 11.11 1.78
N MET A 317 17.35 12.20 2.20
CA MET A 317 15.93 12.23 2.56
C MET A 317 15.06 12.17 1.29
N LEU A 318 14.09 11.25 1.27
CA LEU A 318 13.07 11.21 0.23
C LEU A 318 12.01 12.29 0.52
N ASP A 319 11.73 13.12 -0.48
CA ASP A 319 10.52 13.94 -0.58
C ASP A 319 9.87 13.66 -1.93
N ILE A 320 8.74 12.95 -1.93
CA ILE A 320 8.09 12.54 -3.16
C ILE A 320 7.65 13.72 -4.02
N ASN A 321 7.30 14.87 -3.40
CA ASN A 321 6.88 16.07 -4.15
C ASN A 321 8.02 16.62 -5.03
N ARG A 322 9.27 16.42 -4.62
CA ARG A 322 10.47 16.81 -5.35
C ARG A 322 10.99 15.68 -6.24
N ASP A 323 11.02 14.47 -5.72
CA ASP A 323 11.84 13.36 -6.25
C ASP A 323 11.10 12.48 -7.27
N TRP A 324 9.76 12.61 -7.38
CA TRP A 324 8.97 11.75 -8.26
C TRP A 324 9.45 11.73 -9.73
N PRO A 325 9.90 12.86 -10.35
CA PRO A 325 10.30 12.79 -11.76
C PRO A 325 11.53 11.91 -11.98
N SER A 326 12.51 11.96 -11.06
CA SER A 326 13.72 11.13 -11.14
C SER A 326 13.40 9.65 -10.92
N LEU A 327 12.51 9.33 -9.97
CA LEU A 327 12.06 7.96 -9.72
C LEU A 327 11.32 7.40 -10.93
N VAL A 328 10.38 8.14 -11.50
CA VAL A 328 9.65 7.75 -12.70
C VAL A 328 10.61 7.55 -13.87
N LYS A 329 11.58 8.44 -14.08
CA LYS A 329 12.61 8.30 -15.12
C LYS A 329 13.41 7.00 -14.95
N SER A 330 13.86 6.69 -13.74
CA SER A 330 14.62 5.46 -13.48
C SER A 330 13.76 4.21 -13.70
N CYS A 331 12.48 4.24 -13.30
CA CYS A 331 11.55 3.13 -13.51
C CYS A 331 11.24 2.92 -15.00
N THR A 332 10.97 3.99 -15.75
CA THR A 332 10.65 3.87 -17.19
C THR A 332 11.81 3.31 -18.02
N ALA A 333 13.06 3.58 -17.62
CA ALA A 333 14.25 3.00 -18.25
C ALA A 333 14.36 1.47 -18.06
N LEU A 334 13.65 0.90 -17.07
CA LEU A 334 13.62 -0.53 -16.77
C LEU A 334 12.40 -1.24 -17.35
N LEU A 335 11.47 -0.52 -17.99
CA LEU A 335 10.28 -1.14 -18.58
C LEU A 335 10.61 -1.88 -19.89
N SER A 336 10.03 -3.06 -20.03
CA SER A 336 9.96 -3.77 -21.32
C SER A 336 9.17 -2.96 -22.34
N GLU A 337 9.16 -3.41 -23.62
CA GLU A 337 8.53 -2.67 -24.72
C GLU A 337 7.04 -2.36 -24.44
N ASN A 338 6.30 -3.33 -23.92
CA ASN A 338 4.89 -3.19 -23.56
C ASN A 338 4.69 -3.07 -22.05
N GLY A 339 5.73 -2.66 -21.33
CA GLY A 339 5.69 -2.57 -19.87
C GLY A 339 4.86 -1.40 -19.37
N VAL A 340 4.40 -1.52 -18.13
CA VAL A 340 3.61 -0.51 -17.44
C VAL A 340 4.25 -0.14 -16.09
N LEU A 341 4.27 1.15 -15.78
CA LEU A 341 4.59 1.68 -14.46
C LEU A 341 3.30 2.21 -13.82
N TYR A 342 2.95 1.68 -12.67
CA TYR A 342 1.95 2.23 -11.77
C TYR A 342 2.65 3.10 -10.73
N PHE A 343 2.47 4.41 -10.86
CA PHE A 343 2.96 5.38 -9.89
C PHE A 343 1.82 5.85 -9.02
N SER A 344 1.90 5.63 -7.71
CA SER A 344 0.91 6.09 -6.74
C SER A 344 1.51 7.04 -5.71
N THR A 345 0.66 7.86 -5.09
CA THR A 345 1.03 8.74 -3.98
C THR A 345 -0.18 9.15 -3.15
N ASN A 346 0.00 9.22 -1.84
CA ASN A 346 -0.97 9.83 -0.91
C ASN A 346 -0.67 11.32 -0.63
N SER A 347 0.37 11.90 -1.24
CA SER A 347 0.71 13.31 -1.07
C SER A 347 -0.29 14.21 -1.78
N ARG A 348 -1.04 15.00 -1.00
CA ARG A 348 -1.96 16.03 -1.53
C ARG A 348 -1.24 17.23 -2.15
N LYS A 349 0.04 17.44 -1.81
CA LYS A 349 0.85 18.57 -2.29
C LYS A 349 1.59 18.27 -3.59
N LEU A 350 1.67 17.01 -4.01
CA LEU A 350 2.37 16.64 -5.23
C LEU A 350 1.67 17.27 -6.44
N VAL A 351 2.44 18.01 -7.23
CA VAL A 351 2.02 18.54 -8.54
C VAL A 351 2.58 17.59 -9.60
N PHE A 352 1.68 16.83 -10.24
CA PHE A 352 2.05 15.98 -11.35
C PHE A 352 2.08 16.81 -12.63
N ASP A 353 3.24 16.86 -13.28
CA ASP A 353 3.48 17.60 -14.51
C ASP A 353 3.90 16.61 -15.62
N GLU A 354 3.02 16.38 -16.57
CA GLU A 354 3.27 15.43 -17.67
C GLU A 354 4.51 15.77 -18.49
N LYS A 355 4.94 17.04 -18.53
CA LYS A 355 6.17 17.47 -19.21
C LYS A 355 7.44 16.89 -18.58
N LYS A 356 7.35 16.39 -17.34
CA LYS A 356 8.46 15.73 -16.62
C LYS A 356 8.50 14.23 -16.84
N ILE A 357 7.53 13.68 -17.56
CA ILE A 357 7.57 12.28 -18.00
C ILE A 357 8.62 12.17 -19.13
N PRO A 358 9.45 11.11 -19.12
CA PRO A 358 10.44 10.91 -20.18
C PRO A 358 9.81 10.87 -21.57
N GLU A 359 10.55 11.39 -22.57
CA GLU A 359 10.12 11.32 -23.97
C GLU A 359 9.83 9.87 -24.39
N GLY A 360 8.80 9.67 -25.19
CA GLY A 360 8.35 8.33 -25.62
C GLY A 360 7.44 7.62 -24.60
N PHE A 361 7.07 8.26 -23.50
CA PHE A 361 6.09 7.76 -22.53
C PHE A 361 4.90 8.70 -22.39
N SER A 362 3.77 8.13 -22.03
CA SER A 362 2.56 8.88 -21.66
C SER A 362 2.05 8.42 -20.31
N ALA A 363 1.40 9.33 -19.59
CA ALA A 363 0.78 9.05 -18.30
C ALA A 363 -0.73 9.23 -18.40
N LYS A 364 -1.49 8.29 -17.86
CA LYS A 364 -2.94 8.37 -17.72
C LYS A 364 -3.28 8.38 -16.24
N ASP A 365 -4.00 9.41 -15.77
CA ASP A 365 -4.57 9.39 -14.42
C ASP A 365 -5.68 8.35 -14.35
N ILE A 366 -5.51 7.35 -13.48
CA ILE A 366 -6.46 6.27 -13.25
C ILE A 366 -7.03 6.28 -11.83
N THR A 367 -6.81 7.36 -11.10
CA THR A 367 -7.19 7.51 -9.68
C THR A 367 -8.62 7.06 -9.41
N SER A 368 -9.59 7.55 -10.19
CA SER A 368 -11.01 7.24 -9.96
C SER A 368 -11.32 5.74 -10.03
N SER A 369 -10.63 4.98 -10.87
CA SER A 369 -10.82 3.53 -11.00
C SER A 369 -10.10 2.73 -9.89
N THR A 370 -9.24 3.38 -9.09
CA THR A 370 -8.48 2.73 -8.02
C THR A 370 -9.01 3.01 -6.62
N ILE A 371 -10.06 3.83 -6.48
CA ILE A 371 -10.71 4.10 -5.19
C ILE A 371 -11.67 2.95 -4.85
N PRO A 372 -11.48 2.25 -3.72
CA PRO A 372 -12.35 1.13 -3.37
C PRO A 372 -13.69 1.59 -2.76
N GLU A 373 -14.69 0.70 -2.81
CA GLU A 373 -16.08 0.91 -2.36
C GLU A 373 -16.20 1.37 -0.91
N ASP A 374 -15.29 0.92 -0.05
CA ASP A 374 -15.27 1.25 1.37
C ASP A 374 -14.69 2.64 1.67
N PHE A 375 -14.08 3.32 0.67
CA PHE A 375 -13.56 4.68 0.81
C PHE A 375 -14.52 5.70 0.20
N ARG A 376 -14.92 6.69 1.00
CA ARG A 376 -15.68 7.85 0.51
C ARG A 376 -14.79 9.01 0.08
N ASN A 377 -13.56 9.03 0.61
CA ASN A 377 -12.59 10.04 0.27
C ASN A 377 -11.89 9.66 -1.03
N GLU A 378 -12.38 10.19 -2.15
CA GLU A 378 -11.79 9.98 -3.47
C GLU A 378 -10.38 10.58 -3.63
N ARG A 379 -9.90 11.31 -2.61
CA ARG A 379 -8.56 11.92 -2.57
C ARG A 379 -7.63 11.23 -1.58
N ILE A 380 -7.88 9.94 -1.30
CA ILE A 380 -7.05 9.17 -0.37
C ILE A 380 -5.65 8.92 -0.94
N HIS A 381 -5.58 8.67 -2.24
CA HIS A 381 -4.36 8.59 -3.03
C HIS A 381 -4.61 9.13 -4.45
N ARG A 382 -3.55 9.16 -5.27
CA ARG A 382 -3.62 9.35 -6.73
C ARG A 382 -2.77 8.31 -7.40
N VAL A 383 -3.18 7.87 -8.60
CA VAL A 383 -2.49 6.83 -9.37
C VAL A 383 -2.40 7.23 -10.84
N TRP A 384 -1.21 7.10 -11.40
CA TRP A 384 -0.97 7.23 -12.83
C TRP A 384 -0.45 5.92 -13.40
N LYS A 385 -1.04 5.52 -14.52
CA LYS A 385 -0.54 4.44 -15.37
C LYS A 385 0.34 5.05 -16.44
N ILE A 386 1.65 4.70 -16.45
CA ILE A 386 2.65 5.26 -17.35
C ILE A 386 3.14 4.14 -18.27
N GLN A 387 3.11 4.37 -19.58
CA GLN A 387 3.47 3.38 -20.59
C GLN A 387 4.17 4.08 -21.76
N LYS A 388 4.91 3.31 -22.59
CA LYS A 388 5.44 3.84 -23.84
C LYS A 388 4.30 4.32 -24.73
N THR A 389 4.52 5.45 -25.38
CA THR A 389 3.57 5.98 -26.37
C THR A 389 3.59 5.09 -27.59
N THR A 390 2.47 4.46 -27.91
CA THR A 390 2.33 3.70 -29.14
C THR A 390 2.43 4.67 -30.32
N ARG A 391 3.52 4.60 -31.12
CA ARG A 391 3.58 5.34 -32.38
C ARG A 391 2.56 4.69 -33.31
N HIS A 392 1.43 5.32 -33.54
CA HIS A 392 0.65 5.04 -34.73
C HIS A 392 1.50 5.48 -35.93
N TYR A 393 2.07 4.52 -36.65
CA TYR A 393 2.50 4.78 -38.01
C TYR A 393 1.20 5.02 -38.79
N GLU A 394 0.83 6.29 -38.98
CA GLU A 394 -0.04 6.65 -40.09
C GLU A 394 0.72 6.19 -41.34
N LEU A 395 0.24 5.12 -41.96
CA LEU A 395 0.61 4.77 -43.32
C LEU A 395 0.16 5.96 -44.17
N VAL A 396 1.09 6.86 -44.43
CA VAL A 396 0.94 7.86 -45.48
C VAL A 396 0.81 7.02 -46.78
N HIS A 397 -0.41 6.85 -47.21
CA HIS A 397 -0.66 6.30 -48.56
C HIS A 397 0.04 7.22 -49.53
N GLY A 398 1.21 6.77 -50.01
CA GLY A 398 1.94 7.41 -51.11
C GLY A 398 1.01 7.49 -52.30
N TYR A 399 0.75 8.69 -52.71
CA TYR A 399 0.13 9.04 -53.97
C TYR A 399 1.04 8.50 -55.09
N PHE A 400 0.59 7.46 -55.77
CA PHE A 400 1.20 7.09 -57.05
C PHE A 400 0.61 7.99 -58.13
N PRO A 401 1.42 8.83 -58.83
CA PRO A 401 0.94 9.53 -59.99
C PRO A 401 0.74 8.49 -61.09
N GLU A 402 -0.48 8.40 -61.63
CA GLU A 402 -0.74 7.73 -62.90
C GLU A 402 0.03 8.48 -64.00
N HIS A 403 0.88 7.76 -64.68
CA HIS A 403 1.49 8.26 -65.93
C HIS A 403 0.53 8.03 -67.09
N PRO A 404 0.50 8.94 -68.10
CA PRO A 404 -0.43 8.98 -69.19
C PRO A 404 -0.21 7.89 -70.23
#